data_b187901d3c00488794aa28dad50998f9
#
_entry.id   b187901d3c00488794aa28dad50998f9
#
_cell.length_a   1.000
_cell.length_b   1.000
_cell.length_c   1.000
_cell.angle_alpha   90.00
_cell.angle_beta   90.00
_cell.angle_gamma   90.00
#
_symmetry.space_group_name_H-M   'P 1'
#
loop_
_entity.id
_entity.type
_entity.pdbx_description
1 polymer ?
#
loop_
_entity_poly.entity_id
_entity_poly.type
_entity_poly.pdbx_seq_one_letter_code
_entity_poly.pdbx_strand_id
1 'polypeptide(L)'
;AYSFILNFTLFRIMDDLELRKQIERKELELNALLEITQSINNNVPEDSLYKIFNFTLRANLNIKKLALFVLDETWNCKVNFGSQNDFQKLKLDDRFKLIRNIHRMDEFDECEFHEFDIVIPVAHKSDTLALIFVGGLNKNNSHDHDESIKFIQALSNIIIVAIENKKMARKQLEQEAFRKELEIASDVQQFLFPERLPYTERVKMEASYLPHDLVGGDYYDYIPINKNQFLICVADVSGKGIPAALMMSNFQASLRTLLRQTPNLKEIVEALNYQVMENTKGEKFITFFGAIYDLSLKSMIYVNAGHNAPILIDKKNGLRLLEEGSTVLGAMNPLPFLNEGFVTDLEDFTLFAYTDGLTETINEAGEEFGVESLVDYFKKNSAKDIKTIHQDIIVALDGFKGRNGYRDDITMLTCRVEKF
;
A
#
# COMPACT_ATOMS: atom_id res chain seq x y z
N ALA A 1 -43.31 63.12 37.19
CA ALA A 1 -41.89 63.28 36.87
C ALA A 1 -40.99 62.27 37.64
N TYR A 2 -41.16 62.10 38.93
CA TYR A 2 -40.35 61.25 39.80
C TYR A 2 -40.46 59.72 39.40
N SER A 3 -41.65 59.24 39.07
CA SER A 3 -41.86 57.83 38.66
C SER A 3 -41.22 57.54 37.33
N PHE A 4 -41.11 58.47 36.39
CA PHE A 4 -40.48 58.29 35.06
C PHE A 4 -38.95 58.20 35.16
N ILE A 5 -38.34 59.06 36.03
CA ILE A 5 -36.90 59.06 36.28
C ILE A 5 -36.48 57.76 36.99
N LEU A 6 -37.27 57.29 37.95
CA LEU A 6 -37.01 56.03 38.68
C LEU A 6 -37.07 54.82 37.75
N ASN A 7 -38.07 54.77 36.87
CA ASN A 7 -38.17 53.66 35.86
C ASN A 7 -37.05 53.70 34.84
N PHE A 8 -36.61 54.89 34.40
CA PHE A 8 -35.50 55.04 33.44
C PHE A 8 -34.15 54.65 34.08
N THR A 9 -33.94 54.99 35.36
CA THR A 9 -32.75 54.60 36.12
C THR A 9 -32.73 53.09 36.39
N LEU A 10 -33.86 52.47 36.75
CA LEU A 10 -33.99 51.07 36.93
C LEU A 10 -33.75 50.29 35.61
N PHE A 11 -34.31 50.78 34.52
CA PHE A 11 -34.09 50.17 33.17
C PHE A 11 -32.62 50.21 32.78
N ARG A 12 -31.92 51.31 33.03
CA ARG A 12 -30.47 51.48 32.72
C ARG A 12 -29.62 50.59 33.64
N ILE A 13 -29.98 50.41 34.90
CA ILE A 13 -29.27 49.52 35.82
C ILE A 13 -29.49 48.04 35.42
N MET A 14 -30.69 47.67 34.96
CA MET A 14 -30.97 46.34 34.47
C MET A 14 -30.20 46.01 33.18
N ASP A 15 -30.13 47.00 32.27
CA ASP A 15 -29.38 46.86 31.01
C ASP A 15 -27.86 46.70 31.27
N ASP A 16 -27.32 47.48 32.22
CA ASP A 16 -25.90 47.38 32.63
C ASP A 16 -25.57 46.05 33.32
N LEU A 17 -26.51 45.53 34.10
CA LEU A 17 -26.37 44.22 34.77
C LEU A 17 -26.41 43.08 33.77
N GLU A 18 -27.31 43.15 32.80
CA GLU A 18 -27.42 42.17 31.72
C GLU A 18 -26.17 42.17 30.85
N LEU A 19 -25.65 43.32 30.47
CA LEU A 19 -24.41 43.48 29.70
C LEU A 19 -23.19 42.90 30.46
N ARG A 20 -23.08 43.14 31.77
CA ARG A 20 -22.01 42.57 32.60
C ARG A 20 -22.07 41.03 32.62
N LYS A 21 -23.25 40.44 32.78
CA LYS A 21 -23.43 38.97 32.73
C LYS A 21 -23.04 38.41 31.38
N GLN A 22 -23.35 39.08 30.29
CA GLN A 22 -22.93 38.67 28.95
C GLN A 22 -21.41 38.68 28.78
N ILE A 23 -20.74 39.76 29.29
CA ILE A 23 -19.28 39.84 29.25
C ILE A 23 -18.64 38.74 30.07
N GLU A 24 -19.06 38.50 31.31
CA GLU A 24 -18.54 37.45 32.16
C GLU A 24 -18.69 36.05 31.50
N ARG A 25 -19.84 35.82 30.86
CA ARG A 25 -20.06 34.55 30.12
C ARG A 25 -19.10 34.39 28.94
N LYS A 26 -18.88 35.45 28.16
CA LYS A 26 -17.94 35.43 27.03
C LYS A 26 -16.51 35.24 27.48
N GLU A 27 -16.11 35.78 28.60
CA GLU A 27 -14.79 35.56 29.20
C GLU A 27 -14.61 34.11 29.61
N LEU A 28 -15.64 33.48 30.21
CA LEU A 28 -15.61 32.02 30.56
C LEU A 28 -15.52 31.13 29.32
N GLU A 29 -16.31 31.44 28.28
CA GLU A 29 -16.26 30.70 27.01
C GLU A 29 -14.87 30.78 26.36
N LEU A 30 -14.27 31.98 26.33
CA LEU A 30 -12.94 32.24 25.80
C LEU A 30 -11.85 31.49 26.57
N ASN A 31 -11.90 31.55 27.91
CA ASN A 31 -10.95 30.84 28.76
C ASN A 31 -11.04 29.34 28.55
N ALA A 32 -12.24 28.77 28.40
CA ALA A 32 -12.46 27.36 28.12
C ALA A 32 -11.84 26.95 26.77
N LEU A 33 -11.98 27.77 25.71
CA LEU A 33 -11.34 27.50 24.42
C LEU A 33 -9.81 27.58 24.51
N LEU A 34 -9.27 28.50 25.30
CA LEU A 34 -7.82 28.60 25.54
C LEU A 34 -7.27 27.39 26.28
N GLU A 35 -7.92 26.92 27.35
CA GLU A 35 -7.52 25.75 28.11
C GLU A 35 -7.49 24.47 27.24
N ILE A 36 -8.50 24.31 26.38
CA ILE A 36 -8.56 23.17 25.44
C ILE A 36 -7.45 23.27 24.42
N THR A 37 -7.22 24.46 23.85
CA THR A 37 -6.12 24.66 22.89
C THR A 37 -4.76 24.36 23.54
N GLN A 38 -4.54 24.78 24.79
CA GLN A 38 -3.33 24.42 25.54
C GLN A 38 -3.22 22.92 25.79
N SER A 39 -4.33 22.26 26.13
CA SER A 39 -4.35 20.80 26.33
C SER A 39 -3.98 20.04 25.04
N ILE A 40 -4.47 20.51 23.90
CA ILE A 40 -4.12 19.96 22.58
C ILE A 40 -2.61 20.14 22.30
N ASN A 41 -2.08 21.35 22.53
CA ASN A 41 -0.68 21.66 22.32
C ASN A 41 0.26 20.87 23.26
N ASN A 42 -0.22 20.57 24.47
CA ASN A 42 0.50 19.74 25.46
C ASN A 42 0.37 18.23 25.16
N ASN A 43 -0.14 17.85 24.02
CA ASN A 43 -0.27 16.45 23.60
C ASN A 43 -1.07 15.55 24.56
N VAL A 44 -2.07 16.11 25.25
CA VAL A 44 -2.94 15.33 26.14
C VAL A 44 -3.57 14.14 25.37
N PRO A 45 -3.69 12.95 26.01
CA PRO A 45 -4.32 11.78 25.38
C PRO A 45 -5.75 12.03 24.90
N GLU A 46 -6.14 11.34 23.81
CA GLU A 46 -7.48 11.49 23.19
C GLU A 46 -8.63 11.34 24.20
N ASP A 47 -8.60 10.29 25.02
CA ASP A 47 -9.64 10.06 26.05
C ASP A 47 -9.74 11.20 27.07
N SER A 48 -8.62 11.85 27.36
CA SER A 48 -8.61 13.02 28.25
C SER A 48 -9.21 14.25 27.58
N LEU A 49 -8.99 14.42 26.28
CA LEU A 49 -9.63 15.50 25.50
C LEU A 49 -11.16 15.34 25.48
N TYR A 50 -11.69 14.13 25.33
CA TYR A 50 -13.15 13.89 25.45
C TYR A 50 -13.69 14.17 26.86
N LYS A 51 -12.92 13.86 27.91
CA LYS A 51 -13.30 14.21 29.29
C LYS A 51 -13.33 15.72 29.50
N ILE A 52 -12.30 16.43 29.01
CA ILE A 52 -12.24 17.89 29.07
C ILE A 52 -13.42 18.49 28.31
N PHE A 53 -13.71 18.02 27.09
CA PHE A 53 -14.86 18.42 26.30
C PHE A 53 -16.18 18.30 27.08
N ASN A 54 -16.43 17.12 27.63
CA ASN A 54 -17.64 16.88 28.43
C ASN A 54 -17.73 17.81 29.63
N PHE A 55 -16.64 17.95 30.39
CA PHE A 55 -16.61 18.80 31.57
C PHE A 55 -16.86 20.28 31.21
N THR A 56 -16.18 20.77 30.17
CA THR A 56 -16.28 22.16 29.71
C THR A 56 -17.71 22.52 29.26
N LEU A 57 -18.35 21.66 28.48
CA LEU A 57 -19.73 21.88 28.04
C LEU A 57 -20.71 21.90 29.21
N ARG A 58 -20.54 21.00 30.17
CA ARG A 58 -21.37 20.94 31.35
C ARG A 58 -21.21 22.15 32.26
N ALA A 59 -19.98 22.61 32.46
CA ALA A 59 -19.69 23.75 33.32
C ALA A 59 -20.21 25.08 32.75
N ASN A 60 -20.14 25.25 31.42
CA ASN A 60 -20.44 26.53 30.79
C ASN A 60 -21.90 26.67 30.27
N LEU A 61 -22.56 25.55 29.91
CA LEU A 61 -23.84 25.63 29.19
C LEU A 61 -25.05 25.05 29.91
N ASN A 62 -24.89 24.53 31.12
CA ASN A 62 -26.01 23.91 31.89
C ASN A 62 -26.84 22.91 31.07
N ILE A 63 -26.21 22.18 30.14
CA ILE A 63 -26.86 21.14 29.33
C ILE A 63 -27.24 19.93 30.20
N LYS A 64 -28.39 19.34 29.90
CA LYS A 64 -28.90 18.19 30.67
C LYS A 64 -28.45 16.86 30.07
N LYS A 65 -28.30 16.79 28.73
CA LYS A 65 -27.94 15.58 28.00
C LYS A 65 -26.96 15.89 26.89
N LEU A 66 -25.99 15.00 26.74
CA LEU A 66 -24.97 15.08 25.70
C LEU A 66 -24.56 13.70 25.24
N ALA A 67 -24.54 13.46 23.94
CA ALA A 67 -23.87 12.30 23.36
C ALA A 67 -22.96 12.75 22.19
N LEU A 68 -21.71 12.32 22.22
CA LEU A 68 -20.74 12.58 21.15
C LEU A 68 -20.41 11.25 20.45
N PHE A 69 -20.72 11.17 19.18
CA PHE A 69 -20.32 10.08 18.31
C PHE A 69 -19.20 10.57 17.37
N VAL A 70 -18.16 9.78 17.27
CA VAL A 70 -17.02 10.02 16.37
C VAL A 70 -17.00 8.91 15.34
N LEU A 71 -16.80 9.28 14.09
CA LEU A 71 -16.69 8.36 12.96
C LEU A 71 -15.21 7.97 12.80
N ASP A 72 -14.93 6.72 13.14
CA ASP A 72 -13.70 6.04 12.71
C ASP A 72 -14.06 5.16 11.48
N GLU A 73 -13.87 3.86 11.51
CA GLU A 73 -14.47 2.94 10.52
C GLU A 73 -15.99 2.84 10.70
N THR A 74 -16.43 2.90 11.94
CA THR A 74 -17.83 2.92 12.37
C THR A 74 -18.05 4.06 13.37
N TRP A 75 -19.33 4.41 13.60
CA TRP A 75 -19.69 5.38 14.63
C TRP A 75 -19.44 4.84 16.02
N ASN A 76 -18.67 5.57 16.83
CA ASN A 76 -18.34 5.22 18.21
C ASN A 76 -18.79 6.33 19.16
N CYS A 77 -19.59 5.98 20.17
CA CYS A 77 -19.97 6.93 21.23
C CYS A 77 -18.77 7.15 22.17
N LYS A 78 -18.19 8.34 22.13
CA LYS A 78 -17.02 8.75 22.96
C LYS A 78 -17.43 9.46 24.24
N VAL A 79 -18.58 10.13 24.24
CA VAL A 79 -19.14 10.82 25.42
C VAL A 79 -20.63 10.51 25.50
N ASN A 80 -21.09 10.10 26.68
CA ASN A 80 -22.51 9.97 27.01
C ASN A 80 -22.76 10.55 28.41
N PHE A 81 -23.63 11.55 28.50
CA PHE A 81 -23.96 12.22 29.72
C PHE A 81 -25.47 12.50 29.80
N GLY A 82 -26.07 12.20 30.94
CA GLY A 82 -27.49 12.52 31.24
C GLY A 82 -28.52 11.68 30.52
N SER A 83 -28.13 10.81 29.58
CA SER A 83 -29.00 9.82 28.96
C SER A 83 -29.04 8.51 29.77
N GLN A 84 -30.15 7.84 29.72
CA GLN A 84 -30.30 6.48 30.28
C GLN A 84 -30.00 5.38 29.26
N ASN A 85 -29.91 5.75 27.99
CA ASN A 85 -29.62 4.82 26.90
C ASN A 85 -28.11 4.47 26.84
N ASP A 86 -27.80 3.19 26.64
CA ASP A 86 -26.44 2.70 26.46
C ASP A 86 -26.00 2.86 24.99
N PHE A 87 -25.61 4.08 24.64
CA PHE A 87 -25.16 4.40 23.28
C PHE A 87 -23.83 3.75 22.86
N GLN A 88 -23.11 3.08 23.77
CA GLN A 88 -21.90 2.33 23.41
C GLN A 88 -22.24 1.09 22.58
N LYS A 89 -23.47 0.58 22.68
CA LYS A 89 -23.96 -0.58 21.92
C LYS A 89 -24.73 -0.18 20.66
N LEU A 90 -25.05 1.09 20.51
CA LEU A 90 -25.84 1.58 19.39
C LEU A 90 -24.92 1.80 18.18
N LYS A 91 -25.28 1.18 17.05
CA LYS A 91 -24.65 1.46 15.76
C LYS A 91 -25.48 2.50 15.02
N LEU A 92 -24.92 3.71 14.84
CA LEU A 92 -25.53 4.70 13.96
C LEU A 92 -25.51 4.22 12.52
N ASP A 93 -26.62 4.46 11.81
CA ASP A 93 -26.78 4.17 10.38
C ASP A 93 -25.86 5.08 9.53
N ASP A 94 -25.50 4.63 8.34
CA ASP A 94 -24.72 5.40 7.36
C ASP A 94 -25.41 6.70 6.92
N ARG A 95 -26.74 6.82 7.06
CA ARG A 95 -27.51 8.05 6.84
C ARG A 95 -26.97 9.23 7.64
N PHE A 96 -26.49 8.97 8.86
CA PHE A 96 -25.89 10.00 9.71
C PHE A 96 -24.59 10.59 9.15
N LYS A 97 -23.91 9.90 8.25
CA LYS A 97 -22.74 10.43 7.51
C LYS A 97 -23.10 11.60 6.57
N LEU A 98 -24.37 11.74 6.21
CA LEU A 98 -24.84 12.77 5.29
C LEU A 98 -25.24 14.07 6.00
N ILE A 99 -25.32 14.08 7.34
CA ILE A 99 -25.68 15.27 8.11
C ILE A 99 -24.52 16.28 8.03
N ARG A 100 -24.79 17.44 7.41
CA ARG A 100 -23.84 18.55 7.23
C ARG A 100 -24.23 19.81 7.97
N ASN A 101 -25.48 19.94 8.35
CA ASN A 101 -26.04 21.10 9.02
C ASN A 101 -26.61 20.69 10.38
N ILE A 102 -26.85 21.66 11.24
CA ILE A 102 -27.58 21.45 12.49
C ILE A 102 -29.01 21.07 12.15
N HIS A 103 -29.49 19.99 12.76
CA HIS A 103 -30.89 19.54 12.65
C HIS A 103 -31.53 19.45 14.02
N ARG A 104 -32.83 19.69 14.06
CA ARG A 104 -33.65 19.43 15.25
C ARG A 104 -34.02 17.95 15.26
N MET A 105 -34.06 17.37 16.47
CA MET A 105 -34.34 15.94 16.61
C MET A 105 -35.82 15.59 16.40
N ASP A 106 -36.72 16.58 16.47
CA ASP A 106 -38.15 16.44 16.10
C ASP A 106 -38.36 16.21 14.58
N GLU A 107 -37.34 16.45 13.75
CA GLU A 107 -37.32 16.20 12.30
C GLU A 107 -36.95 14.76 11.93
N PHE A 108 -36.52 13.95 12.89
CA PHE A 108 -36.10 12.56 12.69
C PHE A 108 -37.09 11.57 13.32
N ASP A 109 -37.46 10.52 12.59
CA ASP A 109 -38.39 9.45 13.08
C ASP A 109 -37.70 8.42 14.00
N GLU A 110 -36.45 8.62 14.42
CA GLU A 110 -35.68 7.65 15.19
C GLU A 110 -35.95 7.77 16.70
N CYS A 111 -36.63 6.80 17.26
CA CYS A 111 -37.04 6.77 18.68
C CYS A 111 -35.88 6.87 19.68
N GLU A 112 -34.67 6.45 19.30
CA GLU A 112 -33.54 6.36 20.25
C GLU A 112 -32.92 7.72 20.60
N PHE A 113 -33.13 8.76 19.77
CA PHE A 113 -32.58 10.10 19.95
C PHE A 113 -33.60 11.16 20.33
N HIS A 114 -34.87 10.81 20.54
CA HIS A 114 -35.91 11.77 20.92
C HIS A 114 -35.68 12.50 22.25
N GLU A 115 -34.75 12.00 23.05
CA GLU A 115 -34.36 12.67 24.28
C GLU A 115 -33.44 13.90 24.08
N PHE A 116 -32.95 14.11 22.89
CA PHE A 116 -32.12 15.26 22.52
C PHE A 116 -32.96 16.30 21.77
N ASP A 117 -32.53 17.57 21.83
CA ASP A 117 -33.21 18.66 21.13
C ASP A 117 -32.62 18.88 19.71
N ILE A 118 -31.31 18.73 19.56
CA ILE A 118 -30.58 19.02 18.34
C ILE A 118 -29.41 18.04 18.13
N VAL A 119 -29.01 17.89 16.85
CA VAL A 119 -27.75 17.26 16.44
C VAL A 119 -26.86 18.30 15.73
N ILE A 120 -25.61 18.36 16.15
CA ILE A 120 -24.60 19.29 15.62
C ILE A 120 -23.51 18.46 14.95
N PRO A 121 -23.34 18.54 13.62
CA PRO A 121 -22.24 17.86 12.93
C PRO A 121 -20.94 18.62 13.10
N VAL A 122 -19.83 17.88 13.20
CA VAL A 122 -18.47 18.35 13.03
C VAL A 122 -17.95 17.79 11.73
N ALA A 123 -17.66 18.68 10.78
CA ALA A 123 -17.16 18.29 9.46
C ALA A 123 -15.78 18.86 9.19
N HIS A 124 -14.97 18.12 8.47
CA HIS A 124 -13.71 18.62 7.91
C HIS A 124 -13.72 18.37 6.39
N LYS A 125 -13.58 19.46 5.61
CA LYS A 125 -13.76 19.42 4.14
C LYS A 125 -15.16 18.90 3.77
N SER A 126 -15.22 17.73 3.13
CA SER A 126 -16.45 17.09 2.69
C SER A 126 -16.99 16.04 3.67
N ASP A 127 -16.22 15.67 4.69
CA ASP A 127 -16.52 14.50 5.52
C ASP A 127 -17.01 14.88 6.91
N THR A 128 -18.06 14.21 7.40
CA THR A 128 -18.52 14.34 8.77
C THR A 128 -17.67 13.47 9.68
N LEU A 129 -16.96 14.11 10.61
CA LEU A 129 -16.07 13.44 11.55
C LEU A 129 -16.77 13.04 12.85
N ALA A 130 -17.74 13.85 13.30
CA ALA A 130 -18.45 13.60 14.52
C ALA A 130 -19.87 14.18 14.49
N LEU A 131 -20.72 13.65 15.36
CA LEU A 131 -22.07 14.13 15.62
C LEU A 131 -22.26 14.34 17.12
N ILE A 132 -22.80 15.49 17.49
CA ILE A 132 -23.03 15.86 18.87
C ILE A 132 -24.53 16.03 19.06
N PHE A 133 -25.12 15.16 19.87
CA PHE A 133 -26.51 15.24 20.26
C PHE A 133 -26.59 15.98 21.59
N VAL A 134 -27.40 17.03 21.64
CA VAL A 134 -27.55 17.90 22.82
C VAL A 134 -29.01 18.00 23.21
N GLY A 135 -29.29 17.82 24.51
CA GLY A 135 -30.63 17.91 25.06
C GLY A 135 -30.68 18.77 26.32
N GLY A 136 -31.86 19.42 26.55
CA GLY A 136 -32.13 20.29 27.68
C GLY A 136 -31.49 21.66 27.58
N LEU A 137 -31.28 22.16 26.37
CA LEU A 137 -30.89 23.56 26.11
C LEU A 137 -32.02 24.51 26.54
N ASN A 138 -31.66 25.63 27.17
CA ASN A 138 -32.63 26.59 27.70
C ASN A 138 -33.37 27.28 26.53
N LYS A 139 -34.68 26.98 26.40
CA LYS A 139 -35.51 27.50 25.28
C LYS A 139 -36.12 28.87 25.54
N ASN A 140 -35.92 29.45 26.73
CA ASN A 140 -36.62 30.65 27.15
C ASN A 140 -36.03 31.97 26.61
N ASN A 141 -34.83 31.90 26.01
CA ASN A 141 -34.18 33.04 25.39
C ASN A 141 -33.50 32.62 24.07
N SER A 142 -34.08 33.03 22.94
CA SER A 142 -33.57 32.59 21.59
C SER A 142 -32.13 32.99 21.35
N HIS A 143 -31.68 34.15 21.85
CA HIS A 143 -30.32 34.63 21.71
C HIS A 143 -29.31 33.75 22.48
N ASP A 144 -29.64 33.35 23.71
CA ASP A 144 -28.81 32.46 24.52
C ASP A 144 -28.70 31.04 23.91
N HIS A 145 -29.74 30.60 23.23
CA HIS A 145 -29.77 29.31 22.55
C HIS A 145 -28.80 29.24 21.37
N ASP A 146 -28.83 30.28 20.48
CA ASP A 146 -27.96 30.32 19.30
C ASP A 146 -26.49 30.52 19.68
N GLU A 147 -26.20 31.29 20.73
CA GLU A 147 -24.83 31.43 21.25
C GLU A 147 -24.30 30.11 21.83
N SER A 148 -25.11 29.37 22.58
CA SER A 148 -24.73 28.07 23.12
C SER A 148 -24.40 27.08 22.01
N ILE A 149 -25.17 27.05 20.92
CA ILE A 149 -24.92 26.19 19.77
C ILE A 149 -23.58 26.57 19.10
N LYS A 150 -23.31 27.87 18.90
CA LYS A 150 -22.04 28.34 18.33
C LYS A 150 -20.84 27.95 19.19
N PHE A 151 -20.96 28.05 20.51
CA PHE A 151 -19.90 27.64 21.42
C PHE A 151 -19.66 26.11 21.36
N ILE A 152 -20.70 25.28 21.34
CA ILE A 152 -20.59 23.82 21.18
C ILE A 152 -19.91 23.50 19.85
N GLN A 153 -20.31 24.14 18.76
CA GLN A 153 -19.67 23.95 17.45
C GLN A 153 -18.18 24.32 17.47
N ALA A 154 -17.86 25.49 18.01
CA ALA A 154 -16.46 25.95 18.06
C ALA A 154 -15.59 24.99 18.87
N LEU A 155 -16.04 24.63 20.06
CA LEU A 155 -15.33 23.71 20.95
C LEU A 155 -15.14 22.32 20.31
N SER A 156 -16.21 21.82 19.73
CA SER A 156 -16.23 20.51 19.08
C SER A 156 -15.31 20.46 17.86
N ASN A 157 -15.37 21.49 17.02
CA ASN A 157 -14.48 21.62 15.86
C ASN A 157 -13.02 21.62 16.29
N ILE A 158 -12.65 22.39 17.31
CA ILE A 158 -11.27 22.48 17.80
C ILE A 158 -10.80 21.10 18.26
N ILE A 159 -11.56 20.42 19.08
CA ILE A 159 -11.18 19.11 19.67
C ILE A 159 -11.16 18.02 18.61
N ILE A 160 -12.23 17.84 17.85
CA ILE A 160 -12.37 16.74 16.90
C ILE A 160 -11.37 16.86 15.77
N VAL A 161 -11.21 18.06 15.19
CA VAL A 161 -10.22 18.29 14.13
C VAL A 161 -8.79 18.10 14.65
N ALA A 162 -8.50 18.52 15.88
CA ALA A 162 -7.18 18.29 16.47
C ALA A 162 -6.88 16.80 16.71
N ILE A 163 -7.87 16.03 17.19
CA ILE A 163 -7.76 14.57 17.34
C ILE A 163 -7.51 13.92 15.99
N GLU A 164 -8.28 14.28 14.97
CA GLU A 164 -8.16 13.71 13.64
C GLU A 164 -6.80 14.03 13.00
N ASN A 165 -6.35 15.27 13.09
CA ASN A 165 -5.02 15.66 12.62
C ASN A 165 -3.91 14.87 13.32
N LYS A 166 -4.03 14.63 14.62
CA LYS A 166 -3.07 13.82 15.37
C LYS A 166 -3.07 12.35 14.93
N LYS A 167 -4.24 11.76 14.68
CA LYS A 167 -4.37 10.40 14.11
C LYS A 167 -3.73 10.31 12.73
N MET A 168 -4.01 11.29 11.87
CA MET A 168 -3.41 11.34 10.52
C MET A 168 -1.89 11.46 10.58
N ALA A 169 -1.34 12.35 11.41
CA ALA A 169 0.08 12.51 11.57
C ALA A 169 0.77 11.25 12.11
N ARG A 170 0.15 10.57 13.07
CA ARG A 170 0.65 9.28 13.58
C ARG A 170 0.66 8.20 12.50
N LYS A 171 -0.43 8.06 11.75
CA LYS A 171 -0.52 7.09 10.65
C LYS A 171 0.53 7.36 9.57
N GLN A 172 0.78 8.64 9.27
CA GLN A 172 1.82 9.03 8.31
C GLN A 172 3.23 8.65 8.80
N LEU A 173 3.53 8.87 10.08
CA LEU A 173 4.81 8.47 10.68
C LEU A 173 5.00 6.94 10.68
N GLU A 174 3.95 6.17 11.00
CA GLU A 174 3.96 4.71 10.94
C GLU A 174 4.19 4.21 9.51
N GLN A 175 3.54 4.81 8.52
CA GLN A 175 3.75 4.49 7.11
C GLN A 175 5.19 4.83 6.64
N GLU A 176 5.73 5.96 7.06
CA GLU A 176 7.10 6.35 6.72
C GLU A 176 8.14 5.42 7.37
N ALA A 177 7.92 5.03 8.64
CA ALA A 177 8.78 4.06 9.32
C ALA A 177 8.76 2.70 8.61
N PHE A 178 7.57 2.19 8.27
CA PHE A 178 7.43 0.93 7.54
C PHE A 178 8.08 0.98 6.15
N ARG A 179 7.95 2.11 5.44
CA ARG A 179 8.62 2.30 4.15
C ARG A 179 10.14 2.22 4.29
N LYS A 180 10.73 2.84 5.32
CA LYS A 180 12.17 2.76 5.57
C LYS A 180 12.64 1.34 5.88
N GLU A 181 11.86 0.56 6.62
CA GLU A 181 12.16 -0.86 6.84
C GLU A 181 12.18 -1.66 5.55
N LEU A 182 11.24 -1.38 4.63
CA LEU A 182 11.22 -2.00 3.30
C LEU A 182 12.40 -1.56 2.42
N GLU A 183 12.83 -0.31 2.49
CA GLU A 183 14.02 0.18 1.79
C GLU A 183 15.29 -0.59 2.24
N ILE A 184 15.45 -0.81 3.56
CA ILE A 184 16.54 -1.63 4.09
C ILE A 184 16.43 -3.09 3.61
N ALA A 185 15.22 -3.66 3.57
CA ALA A 185 15.02 -5.02 3.07
C ALA A 185 15.37 -5.11 1.57
N SER A 186 15.06 -4.09 0.78
CA SER A 186 15.43 -3.97 -0.64
C SER A 186 16.95 -3.97 -0.82
N ASP A 187 17.67 -3.17 -0.02
CA ASP A 187 19.13 -3.13 -0.06
C ASP A 187 19.74 -4.51 0.24
N VAL A 188 19.18 -5.23 1.23
CA VAL A 188 19.63 -6.61 1.55
C VAL A 188 19.29 -7.57 0.42
N GLN A 189 18.12 -7.44 -0.21
CA GLN A 189 17.72 -8.28 -1.34
C GLN A 189 18.66 -8.10 -2.53
N GLN A 190 19.14 -6.87 -2.79
CA GLN A 190 20.08 -6.59 -3.87
C GLN A 190 21.39 -7.39 -3.76
N PHE A 191 21.85 -7.74 -2.55
CA PHE A 191 23.01 -8.61 -2.36
C PHE A 191 22.79 -10.06 -2.79
N LEU A 192 21.55 -10.49 -3.03
CA LEU A 192 21.23 -11.84 -3.50
C LEU A 192 21.43 -11.98 -5.01
N PHE A 193 21.40 -10.87 -5.74
CA PHE A 193 21.68 -10.83 -7.17
C PHE A 193 23.20 -10.85 -7.42
N PRO A 194 23.63 -11.26 -8.63
CA PRO A 194 25.07 -11.24 -8.97
C PRO A 194 25.60 -9.80 -8.97
N GLU A 195 26.66 -9.56 -8.17
CA GLU A 195 27.33 -8.25 -8.10
C GLU A 195 27.85 -7.81 -9.47
N ARG A 196 28.34 -8.76 -10.27
CA ARG A 196 28.88 -8.52 -11.61
C ARG A 196 28.51 -9.65 -12.56
N LEU A 197 28.00 -9.26 -13.69
CA LEU A 197 27.79 -10.15 -14.82
C LEU A 197 29.04 -10.15 -15.73
N PRO A 198 29.38 -11.28 -16.37
CA PRO A 198 30.52 -11.33 -17.28
C PRO A 198 30.31 -10.39 -18.48
N TYR A 199 31.32 -9.61 -18.79
CA TYR A 199 31.36 -8.77 -19.98
C TYR A 199 32.75 -8.87 -20.60
N THR A 200 32.97 -9.99 -21.27
CA THR A 200 34.23 -10.34 -21.93
C THR A 200 34.04 -10.36 -23.45
N GLU A 201 35.12 -10.58 -24.21
CA GLU A 201 35.02 -10.74 -25.66
C GLU A 201 34.17 -11.97 -26.06
N ARG A 202 34.18 -13.01 -25.24
CA ARG A 202 33.50 -14.28 -25.55
C ARG A 202 32.10 -14.40 -24.94
N VAL A 203 31.88 -13.89 -23.71
CA VAL A 203 30.60 -13.97 -22.99
C VAL A 203 30.26 -12.58 -22.50
N LYS A 204 29.12 -12.07 -22.91
CA LYS A 204 28.56 -10.80 -22.46
C LYS A 204 27.21 -11.04 -21.86
N MET A 205 26.98 -10.51 -20.68
CA MET A 205 25.68 -10.58 -20.01
C MET A 205 25.24 -9.21 -19.55
N GLU A 206 23.93 -8.98 -19.60
CA GLU A 206 23.27 -7.78 -19.07
C GLU A 206 21.98 -8.22 -18.40
N ALA A 207 21.65 -7.58 -17.27
CA ALA A 207 20.38 -7.79 -16.60
C ALA A 207 19.74 -6.44 -16.26
N SER A 208 18.43 -6.40 -16.28
CA SER A 208 17.63 -5.29 -15.80
C SER A 208 16.56 -5.83 -14.87
N TYR A 209 16.44 -5.23 -13.69
CA TYR A 209 15.44 -5.54 -12.69
C TYR A 209 14.71 -4.27 -12.30
N LEU A 210 13.41 -4.24 -12.51
CA LEU A 210 12.49 -3.13 -12.20
C LEU A 210 11.41 -3.68 -11.28
N PRO A 211 11.58 -3.61 -9.98
CA PRO A 211 10.58 -4.11 -9.04
C PRO A 211 9.32 -3.24 -9.08
N HIS A 212 8.15 -3.89 -8.93
CA HIS A 212 6.86 -3.21 -8.78
C HIS A 212 6.76 -2.48 -7.44
N ASP A 213 7.14 -3.18 -6.37
CA ASP A 213 7.23 -2.64 -5.01
C ASP A 213 8.71 -2.43 -4.62
N LEU A 214 8.97 -2.10 -3.35
CA LEU A 214 10.35 -1.94 -2.86
C LEU A 214 11.13 -3.26 -2.84
N VAL A 215 10.45 -4.39 -2.67
CA VAL A 215 11.01 -5.75 -2.72
C VAL A 215 10.15 -6.61 -3.63
N GLY A 216 10.75 -7.53 -4.38
CA GLY A 216 10.07 -8.32 -5.40
C GLY A 216 10.27 -9.82 -5.29
N GLY A 217 9.47 -10.58 -6.07
CA GLY A 217 9.54 -12.03 -6.19
C GLY A 217 10.51 -12.53 -7.26
N ASP A 218 10.87 -11.68 -8.20
CA ASP A 218 11.74 -12.04 -9.31
C ASP A 218 13.18 -12.32 -8.88
N TYR A 219 13.79 -13.23 -9.57
CA TYR A 219 15.18 -13.59 -9.38
C TYR A 219 15.86 -13.89 -10.70
N TYR A 220 17.10 -13.45 -10.85
CA TYR A 220 18.01 -13.87 -11.93
C TYR A 220 19.39 -14.14 -11.37
N ASP A 221 20.13 -15.05 -12.01
CA ASP A 221 21.49 -15.35 -11.59
C ASP A 221 22.38 -15.81 -12.76
N TYR A 222 23.67 -15.59 -12.53
CA TYR A 222 24.77 -16.18 -13.26
C TYR A 222 25.70 -16.88 -12.28
N ILE A 223 25.82 -18.20 -12.39
CA ILE A 223 26.61 -19.00 -11.45
C ILE A 223 27.66 -19.81 -12.22
N PRO A 224 28.95 -19.45 -12.11
CA PRO A 224 30.00 -20.26 -12.72
C PRO A 224 30.10 -21.61 -12.00
N ILE A 225 30.10 -22.71 -12.77
CA ILE A 225 30.25 -24.07 -12.26
C ILE A 225 31.72 -24.46 -12.30
N ASN A 226 32.36 -24.20 -13.43
CA ASN A 226 33.80 -24.39 -13.63
C ASN A 226 34.33 -23.43 -14.72
N LYS A 227 35.56 -23.65 -15.23
CA LYS A 227 36.16 -22.78 -16.22
C LYS A 227 35.41 -22.70 -17.55
N ASN A 228 34.64 -23.75 -17.87
CA ASN A 228 33.93 -23.88 -19.15
C ASN A 228 32.44 -23.89 -19.03
N GLN A 229 31.89 -24.08 -17.82
CA GLN A 229 30.45 -24.23 -17.60
C GLN A 229 29.92 -23.19 -16.65
N PHE A 230 28.76 -22.69 -16.95
CA PHE A 230 28.01 -21.78 -16.08
C PHE A 230 26.51 -22.04 -16.20
N LEU A 231 25.82 -21.77 -15.10
CA LEU A 231 24.35 -21.70 -15.06
C LEU A 231 23.89 -20.27 -15.20
N ILE A 232 22.84 -20.07 -15.98
CA ILE A 232 22.04 -18.85 -16.01
C ILE A 232 20.59 -19.20 -15.68
N CYS A 233 19.91 -18.38 -14.93
CA CYS A 233 18.51 -18.62 -14.60
C CYS A 233 17.72 -17.33 -14.42
N VAL A 234 16.41 -17.46 -14.60
CA VAL A 234 15.39 -16.48 -14.21
C VAL A 234 14.27 -17.24 -13.53
N ALA A 235 13.73 -16.66 -12.47
CA ALA A 235 12.59 -17.22 -11.74
C ALA A 235 11.67 -16.10 -11.28
N ASP A 236 10.40 -16.43 -11.10
CA ASP A 236 9.40 -15.55 -10.54
C ASP A 236 8.54 -16.30 -9.52
N VAL A 237 8.39 -15.69 -8.35
CA VAL A 237 7.65 -16.24 -7.22
C VAL A 237 6.23 -15.73 -7.22
N SER A 238 5.26 -16.63 -7.21
CA SER A 238 3.84 -16.29 -7.18
C SER A 238 3.47 -15.37 -6.01
N GLY A 239 2.88 -14.21 -6.32
CA GLY A 239 2.50 -13.16 -5.37
C GLY A 239 3.53 -12.04 -5.30
N LYS A 240 3.33 -11.05 -4.41
CA LYS A 240 4.11 -9.81 -4.40
C LYS A 240 4.58 -9.42 -3.00
N GLY A 241 5.51 -8.47 -2.95
CA GLY A 241 6.00 -7.86 -1.73
C GLY A 241 6.81 -8.80 -0.83
N ILE A 242 6.78 -8.59 0.46
CA ILE A 242 7.64 -9.27 1.44
C ILE A 242 7.56 -10.82 1.37
N PRO A 243 6.36 -11.46 1.29
CA PRO A 243 6.30 -12.92 1.22
C PRO A 243 7.01 -13.49 -0.02
N ALA A 244 6.86 -12.85 -1.18
CA ALA A 244 7.52 -13.27 -2.42
C ALA A 244 9.05 -13.07 -2.32
N ALA A 245 9.50 -11.94 -1.78
CA ALA A 245 10.92 -11.64 -1.57
C ALA A 245 11.61 -12.65 -0.64
N LEU A 246 10.95 -13.09 0.45
CA LEU A 246 11.46 -14.12 1.36
C LEU A 246 11.57 -15.49 0.68
N MET A 247 10.58 -15.86 -0.13
CA MET A 247 10.63 -17.11 -0.90
C MET A 247 11.72 -17.07 -1.95
N MET A 248 11.88 -15.95 -2.66
CA MET A 248 12.97 -15.75 -3.63
C MET A 248 14.32 -15.94 -2.97
N SER A 249 14.54 -15.36 -1.78
CA SER A 249 15.79 -15.47 -1.02
C SER A 249 16.09 -16.94 -0.67
N ASN A 250 15.07 -17.68 -0.23
CA ASN A 250 15.18 -19.09 0.10
C ASN A 250 15.49 -19.93 -1.16
N PHE A 251 14.80 -19.64 -2.27
CA PHE A 251 15.02 -20.29 -3.54
C PHE A 251 16.43 -20.09 -4.06
N GLN A 252 16.93 -18.84 -4.04
CA GLN A 252 18.30 -18.48 -4.42
C GLN A 252 19.35 -19.27 -3.63
N ALA A 253 19.22 -19.30 -2.31
CA ALA A 253 20.15 -20.03 -1.43
C ALA A 253 20.15 -21.53 -1.74
N SER A 254 18.97 -22.09 -2.00
CA SER A 254 18.78 -23.51 -2.34
C SER A 254 19.41 -23.85 -3.69
N LEU A 255 19.12 -23.06 -4.73
CA LEU A 255 19.68 -23.26 -6.06
C LEU A 255 21.21 -23.22 -6.02
N ARG A 256 21.80 -22.20 -5.39
CA ARG A 256 23.26 -22.08 -5.27
C ARG A 256 23.90 -23.21 -4.47
N THR A 257 23.18 -23.73 -3.46
CA THR A 257 23.67 -24.86 -2.66
C THR A 257 23.63 -26.15 -3.46
N LEU A 258 22.51 -26.43 -4.13
CA LEU A 258 22.34 -27.64 -4.96
C LEU A 258 23.34 -27.69 -6.13
N LEU A 259 23.54 -26.55 -6.80
CA LEU A 259 24.48 -26.46 -7.93
C LEU A 259 25.95 -26.75 -7.52
N ARG A 260 26.32 -26.51 -6.26
CA ARG A 260 27.64 -26.90 -5.73
C ARG A 260 27.77 -28.41 -5.48
N GLN A 261 26.66 -29.13 -5.32
CA GLN A 261 26.63 -30.57 -5.04
C GLN A 261 26.58 -31.37 -6.35
N THR A 262 25.77 -30.92 -7.31
CA THR A 262 25.60 -31.60 -8.59
C THR A 262 25.38 -30.58 -9.71
N PRO A 263 25.99 -30.78 -10.91
CA PRO A 263 25.67 -30.02 -12.11
C PRO A 263 24.47 -30.61 -12.89
N ASN A 264 23.81 -31.64 -12.37
CA ASN A 264 22.65 -32.26 -13.01
C ASN A 264 21.41 -31.37 -12.82
N LEU A 265 21.01 -30.71 -13.89
CA LEU A 265 19.91 -29.73 -13.82
C LEU A 265 18.57 -30.37 -13.44
N LYS A 266 18.33 -31.62 -13.88
CA LYS A 266 17.13 -32.37 -13.53
C LYS A 266 17.04 -32.63 -12.02
N GLU A 267 18.13 -33.13 -11.42
CA GLU A 267 18.20 -33.37 -9.96
C GLU A 267 17.99 -32.05 -9.18
N ILE A 268 18.56 -30.94 -9.65
CA ILE A 268 18.41 -29.63 -9.04
C ILE A 268 16.94 -29.20 -9.07
N VAL A 269 16.28 -29.31 -10.21
CA VAL A 269 14.88 -28.91 -10.39
C VAL A 269 13.93 -29.79 -9.54
N GLU A 270 14.15 -31.10 -9.46
CA GLU A 270 13.39 -31.99 -8.58
C GLU A 270 13.54 -31.60 -7.10
N ALA A 271 14.78 -31.33 -6.66
CA ALA A 271 15.07 -30.93 -5.29
C ALA A 271 14.47 -29.54 -4.95
N LEU A 272 14.56 -28.57 -5.87
CA LEU A 272 13.93 -27.26 -5.72
C LEU A 272 12.41 -27.37 -5.63
N ASN A 273 11.78 -28.20 -6.47
CA ASN A 273 10.34 -28.44 -6.44
C ASN A 273 9.91 -29.00 -5.07
N TYR A 274 10.61 -30.02 -4.58
CA TYR A 274 10.35 -30.58 -3.26
C TYR A 274 10.44 -29.52 -2.17
N GLN A 275 11.49 -28.70 -2.20
CA GLN A 275 11.73 -27.69 -1.18
C GLN A 275 10.69 -26.55 -1.21
N VAL A 276 10.30 -26.09 -2.41
CA VAL A 276 9.23 -25.08 -2.55
C VAL A 276 7.92 -25.63 -2.01
N MET A 277 7.56 -26.88 -2.35
CA MET A 277 6.34 -27.52 -1.86
C MET A 277 6.33 -27.64 -0.33
N GLU A 278 7.43 -28.10 0.29
CA GLU A 278 7.53 -28.23 1.75
C GLU A 278 7.42 -26.88 2.46
N ASN A 279 8.07 -25.84 1.93
CA ASN A 279 8.08 -24.52 2.53
C ASN A 279 6.73 -23.79 2.42
N THR A 280 5.97 -24.07 1.37
CA THR A 280 4.72 -23.35 1.06
C THR A 280 3.46 -24.18 1.27
N LYS A 281 3.61 -25.50 1.50
CA LYS A 281 2.50 -26.46 1.58
C LYS A 281 1.60 -26.45 0.33
N GLY A 282 2.19 -26.08 -0.83
CA GLY A 282 1.49 -25.97 -2.10
C GLY A 282 0.64 -24.70 -2.28
N GLU A 283 0.72 -23.75 -1.35
CA GLU A 283 -0.01 -22.46 -1.47
C GLU A 283 0.68 -21.46 -2.41
N LYS A 284 1.95 -21.67 -2.69
CA LYS A 284 2.77 -20.82 -3.56
C LYS A 284 3.57 -21.67 -4.53
N PHE A 285 3.85 -21.11 -5.68
CA PHE A 285 4.66 -21.72 -6.72
C PHE A 285 5.70 -20.74 -7.24
N ILE A 286 6.69 -21.28 -7.95
CA ILE A 286 7.74 -20.50 -8.60
C ILE A 286 7.81 -20.94 -10.07
N THR A 287 7.77 -19.98 -10.98
CA THR A 287 8.15 -20.23 -12.37
C THR A 287 9.67 -20.15 -12.46
N PHE A 288 10.30 -21.08 -13.17
CA PHE A 288 11.76 -21.13 -13.23
C PHE A 288 12.25 -21.53 -14.62
N PHE A 289 13.18 -20.75 -15.13
CA PHE A 289 14.01 -21.13 -16.25
C PHE A 289 15.46 -21.26 -15.80
N GLY A 290 16.09 -22.41 -16.06
CA GLY A 290 17.51 -22.63 -15.80
C GLY A 290 18.19 -23.25 -16.98
N ALA A 291 19.39 -22.76 -17.33
CA ALA A 291 20.20 -23.30 -18.43
C ALA A 291 21.67 -23.40 -18.04
N ILE A 292 22.29 -24.55 -18.29
CA ILE A 292 23.72 -24.76 -18.15
C ILE A 292 24.35 -24.75 -19.56
N TYR A 293 25.25 -23.83 -19.78
CA TYR A 293 26.00 -23.73 -21.02
C TYR A 293 27.45 -24.19 -20.84
N ASP A 294 27.92 -25.04 -21.77
CA ASP A 294 29.31 -25.49 -21.84
C ASP A 294 30.05 -24.88 -23.04
N LEU A 295 30.99 -24.01 -22.71
CA LEU A 295 31.84 -23.30 -23.69
C LEU A 295 32.72 -24.24 -24.51
N SER A 296 33.10 -25.41 -23.95
CA SER A 296 33.98 -26.38 -24.64
C SER A 296 33.21 -27.33 -25.57
N LEU A 297 32.04 -27.75 -25.11
CA LEU A 297 31.13 -28.61 -25.89
C LEU A 297 30.22 -27.79 -26.82
N LYS A 298 30.15 -26.47 -26.62
CA LYS A 298 29.28 -25.57 -27.38
C LYS A 298 27.84 -26.04 -27.36
N SER A 299 27.38 -26.40 -26.16
CA SER A 299 26.05 -26.98 -25.95
C SER A 299 25.38 -26.38 -24.72
N MET A 300 24.08 -26.35 -24.74
CA MET A 300 23.22 -25.89 -23.67
C MET A 300 22.23 -26.99 -23.29
N ILE A 301 22.11 -27.22 -21.97
CA ILE A 301 21.04 -28.00 -21.38
C ILE A 301 20.17 -27.06 -20.60
N TYR A 302 18.85 -27.14 -20.75
CA TYR A 302 17.94 -26.25 -20.05
C TYR A 302 16.68 -26.96 -19.58
N VAL A 303 16.02 -26.36 -18.59
CA VAL A 303 14.67 -26.69 -18.11
C VAL A 303 13.86 -25.42 -17.99
N ASN A 304 12.67 -25.44 -18.56
CA ASN A 304 11.65 -24.40 -18.33
C ASN A 304 10.54 -24.99 -17.46
N ALA A 305 10.49 -24.59 -16.20
CA ALA A 305 9.46 -25.02 -15.25
C ALA A 305 8.34 -23.97 -15.18
N GLY A 306 7.51 -23.94 -16.21
CA GLY A 306 6.35 -23.04 -16.32
C GLY A 306 6.69 -21.55 -16.41
N HIS A 307 7.92 -21.21 -16.78
CA HIS A 307 8.36 -19.82 -16.95
C HIS A 307 8.11 -19.32 -18.37
N ASN A 308 8.03 -18.02 -18.58
CA ASN A 308 7.96 -17.40 -19.90
C ASN A 308 9.09 -17.93 -20.77
N ALA A 309 8.76 -18.47 -21.94
CA ALA A 309 9.74 -19.12 -22.80
C ALA A 309 10.84 -18.17 -23.26
N PRO A 310 12.12 -18.36 -22.86
CA PRO A 310 13.19 -17.48 -23.33
C PRO A 310 13.39 -17.55 -24.83
N ILE A 311 13.82 -16.42 -25.38
CA ILE A 311 14.11 -16.27 -26.81
C ILE A 311 15.58 -16.61 -27.03
N LEU A 312 15.86 -17.67 -27.79
CA LEU A 312 17.20 -18.00 -28.24
C LEU A 312 17.36 -17.61 -29.71
N ILE A 313 18.36 -16.79 -29.99
CA ILE A 313 18.73 -16.37 -31.34
C ILE A 313 20.12 -16.95 -31.67
N ASP A 314 20.12 -17.90 -32.56
CA ASP A 314 21.35 -18.53 -33.09
C ASP A 314 21.54 -18.13 -34.53
N LYS A 315 22.75 -17.73 -34.90
CA LYS A 315 23.06 -17.32 -36.27
C LYS A 315 22.85 -18.44 -37.31
N LYS A 316 22.93 -19.71 -36.90
CA LYS A 316 22.73 -20.88 -37.79
C LYS A 316 21.26 -21.26 -37.94
N ASN A 317 20.54 -21.27 -36.83
CA ASN A 317 19.19 -21.86 -36.72
C ASN A 317 18.06 -20.83 -36.58
N GLY A 318 18.42 -19.54 -36.50
CA GLY A 318 17.45 -18.45 -36.35
C GLY A 318 16.92 -18.28 -34.92
N LEU A 319 15.71 -17.76 -34.82
CA LEU A 319 15.04 -17.50 -33.54
C LEU A 319 14.14 -18.68 -33.15
N ARG A 320 14.22 -19.11 -31.90
CA ARG A 320 13.33 -20.13 -31.30
C ARG A 320 13.05 -19.83 -29.84
N LEU A 321 11.95 -20.33 -29.31
CA LEU A 321 11.57 -20.28 -27.89
C LEU A 321 12.03 -21.56 -27.21
N LEU A 322 12.46 -21.45 -25.96
CA LEU A 322 12.91 -22.58 -25.13
C LEU A 322 11.78 -22.99 -24.18
N GLU A 323 11.01 -24.00 -24.59
CA GLU A 323 9.76 -24.41 -23.90
C GLU A 323 9.90 -25.72 -23.14
N GLU A 324 10.89 -26.58 -23.46
CA GLU A 324 11.05 -27.91 -22.85
C GLU A 324 11.32 -27.80 -21.35
N GLY A 325 10.61 -28.62 -20.56
CA GLY A 325 10.80 -28.59 -19.12
C GLY A 325 9.71 -29.29 -18.33
N SER A 326 9.08 -28.57 -17.41
CA SER A 326 8.08 -29.06 -16.48
C SER A 326 6.97 -28.01 -16.24
N THR A 327 6.03 -28.35 -15.37
CA THR A 327 5.13 -27.38 -14.78
C THR A 327 5.87 -26.51 -13.74
N VAL A 328 5.22 -25.47 -13.22
CA VAL A 328 5.74 -24.59 -12.17
C VAL A 328 6.20 -25.39 -10.94
N LEU A 329 7.23 -24.91 -10.25
CA LEU A 329 7.76 -25.55 -9.05
C LEU A 329 6.87 -25.26 -7.83
N GLY A 330 6.66 -26.27 -6.99
CA GLY A 330 5.86 -26.15 -5.76
C GLY A 330 4.37 -26.40 -5.92
N ALA A 331 3.86 -26.62 -7.15
CA ALA A 331 2.45 -26.93 -7.36
C ALA A 331 2.11 -28.42 -7.16
N MET A 332 3.04 -29.31 -7.50
CA MET A 332 2.87 -30.74 -7.37
C MET A 332 4.18 -31.44 -6.98
N ASN A 333 4.11 -32.45 -6.13
CA ASN A 333 5.26 -33.28 -5.77
C ASN A 333 4.85 -34.75 -5.73
N PRO A 334 5.49 -35.65 -6.53
CA PRO A 334 6.55 -35.34 -7.52
C PRO A 334 6.02 -34.51 -8.70
N LEU A 335 6.95 -33.92 -9.47
CA LEU A 335 6.60 -33.29 -10.75
C LEU A 335 5.97 -34.32 -11.69
N PRO A 336 4.86 -34.00 -12.37
CA PRO A 336 4.16 -34.96 -13.24
C PRO A 336 4.99 -35.36 -14.47
N PHE A 337 5.88 -34.48 -14.90
CA PHE A 337 6.88 -34.71 -15.96
C PHE A 337 8.05 -33.73 -15.74
N LEU A 338 9.23 -34.13 -16.23
CA LEU A 338 10.40 -33.24 -16.23
C LEU A 338 11.29 -33.65 -17.42
N ASN A 339 11.30 -32.77 -18.43
CA ASN A 339 12.09 -32.93 -19.63
C ASN A 339 13.25 -31.92 -19.60
N GLU A 340 14.36 -32.30 -20.24
CA GLU A 340 15.46 -31.37 -20.50
C GLU A 340 15.50 -31.03 -21.97
N GLY A 341 15.63 -29.76 -22.29
CA GLY A 341 15.91 -29.28 -23.64
C GLY A 341 17.42 -29.29 -23.90
N PHE A 342 17.80 -29.69 -25.10
CA PHE A 342 19.21 -29.76 -25.53
C PHE A 342 19.42 -28.93 -26.78
N VAL A 343 20.49 -28.12 -26.77
CA VAL A 343 20.94 -27.35 -27.92
C VAL A 343 22.41 -27.62 -28.15
N THR A 344 22.73 -28.19 -29.29
CA THR A 344 24.10 -28.50 -29.71
C THR A 344 24.57 -27.55 -30.78
N ASP A 345 25.91 -27.52 -31.05
CA ASP A 345 26.54 -26.65 -32.03
C ASP A 345 26.26 -25.15 -31.83
N LEU A 346 26.08 -24.76 -30.61
CA LEU A 346 25.72 -23.39 -30.20
C LEU A 346 26.98 -22.55 -29.93
N GLU A 347 27.54 -21.93 -30.98
CA GLU A 347 28.81 -21.19 -30.90
C GLU A 347 28.64 -19.66 -30.79
N ASP A 348 27.60 -19.12 -31.42
CA ASP A 348 27.32 -17.69 -31.55
C ASP A 348 25.82 -17.46 -31.41
N PHE A 349 25.42 -17.01 -30.23
CA PHE A 349 24.01 -16.86 -29.91
C PHE A 349 23.75 -15.72 -28.93
N THR A 350 22.50 -15.31 -28.90
CA THR A 350 21.93 -14.45 -27.84
C THR A 350 20.73 -15.19 -27.23
N LEU A 351 20.75 -15.38 -25.91
CA LEU A 351 19.64 -15.83 -25.11
C LEU A 351 19.05 -14.66 -24.34
N PHE A 352 17.75 -14.45 -24.45
CA PHE A 352 16.99 -13.44 -23.72
C PHE A 352 15.92 -14.13 -22.87
N ALA A 353 16.07 -14.10 -21.56
CA ALA A 353 15.11 -14.59 -20.59
C ALA A 353 14.46 -13.39 -19.87
N TYR A 354 13.18 -13.54 -19.52
CA TYR A 354 12.38 -12.43 -18.97
C TYR A 354 11.21 -12.96 -18.17
N THR A 355 10.74 -12.16 -17.19
CA THR A 355 9.54 -12.47 -16.41
C THR A 355 8.27 -11.92 -17.07
N ASP A 356 7.12 -12.40 -16.64
CA ASP A 356 5.80 -12.11 -17.23
C ASP A 356 5.43 -10.62 -17.11
N GLY A 357 5.89 -9.91 -16.05
CA GLY A 357 5.65 -8.47 -15.90
C GLY A 357 6.07 -7.63 -17.12
N LEU A 358 7.03 -8.14 -17.93
CA LEU A 358 7.39 -7.51 -19.18
C LEU A 358 6.29 -7.63 -20.23
N THR A 359 5.82 -8.85 -20.49
CA THR A 359 4.81 -9.14 -21.53
C THR A 359 3.39 -8.80 -21.12
N GLU A 360 3.09 -8.85 -19.81
CA GLU A 360 1.79 -8.50 -19.24
C GLU A 360 1.65 -6.99 -18.93
N THR A 361 2.69 -6.19 -19.23
CA THR A 361 2.56 -4.72 -19.19
C THR A 361 1.43 -4.27 -20.12
N ILE A 362 0.48 -3.50 -19.57
CA ILE A 362 -0.72 -3.05 -20.30
C ILE A 362 -0.66 -1.58 -20.69
N ASN A 363 -1.21 -1.27 -21.85
CA ASN A 363 -1.43 0.10 -22.31
C ASN A 363 -2.71 0.72 -21.72
N GLU A 364 -3.01 1.98 -22.06
CA GLU A 364 -4.22 2.69 -21.62
C GLU A 364 -5.54 2.08 -22.20
N ALA A 365 -5.46 1.27 -23.25
CA ALA A 365 -6.59 0.54 -23.81
C ALA A 365 -6.81 -0.84 -23.15
N GLY A 366 -5.89 -1.28 -22.27
CA GLY A 366 -5.96 -2.58 -21.60
C GLY A 366 -5.35 -3.73 -22.40
N GLU A 367 -4.60 -3.44 -23.48
CA GLU A 367 -3.93 -4.45 -24.29
C GLU A 367 -2.54 -4.74 -23.68
N GLU A 368 -2.11 -6.01 -23.73
CA GLU A 368 -0.79 -6.46 -23.25
C GLU A 368 0.31 -6.19 -24.30
N PHE A 369 1.54 -5.97 -23.82
CA PHE A 369 2.70 -5.82 -24.69
C PHE A 369 2.97 -7.07 -25.53
N GLY A 370 2.83 -8.23 -24.91
CA GLY A 370 2.85 -9.54 -25.56
C GLY A 370 4.23 -10.04 -25.98
N VAL A 371 4.33 -11.37 -26.14
CA VAL A 371 5.56 -12.05 -26.58
C VAL A 371 5.89 -11.71 -28.04
N GLU A 372 4.89 -11.51 -28.88
CA GLU A 372 5.03 -11.17 -30.29
C GLU A 372 5.82 -9.89 -30.48
N SER A 373 5.60 -8.89 -29.64
CA SER A 373 6.35 -7.63 -29.67
C SER A 373 7.85 -7.84 -29.43
N LEU A 374 8.20 -8.73 -28.51
CA LEU A 374 9.59 -9.11 -28.25
C LEU A 374 10.21 -9.88 -29.42
N VAL A 375 9.50 -10.88 -29.92
CA VAL A 375 9.95 -11.67 -31.06
C VAL A 375 10.21 -10.78 -32.28
N ASP A 376 9.30 -9.84 -32.56
CA ASP A 376 9.45 -8.89 -33.67
C ASP A 376 10.58 -7.89 -33.46
N TYR A 377 10.81 -7.48 -32.20
CA TYR A 377 11.97 -6.65 -31.85
C TYR A 377 13.27 -7.40 -32.12
N PHE A 378 13.41 -8.64 -31.66
CA PHE A 378 14.62 -9.43 -31.81
C PHE A 378 14.92 -9.84 -33.26
N LYS A 379 13.91 -10.11 -34.08
CA LYS A 379 14.08 -10.36 -35.53
C LYS A 379 14.78 -9.20 -36.22
N LYS A 380 14.57 -7.97 -35.77
CA LYS A 380 15.11 -6.75 -36.38
C LYS A 380 16.41 -6.24 -35.75
N ASN A 381 16.60 -6.52 -34.46
CA ASN A 381 17.58 -5.81 -33.63
C ASN A 381 18.59 -6.74 -32.90
N SER A 382 18.57 -8.07 -33.17
CA SER A 382 19.40 -9.03 -32.45
C SER A 382 20.92 -8.76 -32.54
N ALA A 383 21.37 -8.01 -33.55
CA ALA A 383 22.79 -7.64 -33.72
C ALA A 383 23.22 -6.42 -32.88
N LYS A 384 22.29 -5.68 -32.26
CA LYS A 384 22.61 -4.55 -31.37
C LYS A 384 23.39 -5.01 -30.15
N ASP A 385 24.12 -4.08 -29.54
CA ASP A 385 24.72 -4.33 -28.22
C ASP A 385 23.64 -4.66 -27.17
N ILE A 386 23.94 -5.61 -26.26
CA ILE A 386 22.96 -6.12 -25.29
C ILE A 386 22.46 -5.05 -24.34
N LYS A 387 23.28 -4.07 -23.96
CA LYS A 387 22.85 -2.90 -23.16
C LYS A 387 21.84 -2.05 -23.91
N THR A 388 22.10 -1.83 -25.21
CA THR A 388 21.16 -1.08 -26.06
C THR A 388 19.84 -1.83 -26.21
N ILE A 389 19.86 -3.17 -26.31
CA ILE A 389 18.64 -3.99 -26.34
C ILE A 389 17.79 -3.76 -25.09
N HIS A 390 18.39 -3.84 -23.90
CA HIS A 390 17.68 -3.58 -22.64
C HIS A 390 17.07 -2.18 -22.58
N GLN A 391 17.85 -1.16 -22.97
CA GLN A 391 17.38 0.24 -23.00
C GLN A 391 16.22 0.44 -23.98
N ASP A 392 16.32 -0.12 -25.17
CA ASP A 392 15.27 -0.02 -26.20
C ASP A 392 13.96 -0.67 -25.72
N ILE A 393 14.05 -1.85 -25.07
CA ILE A 393 12.88 -2.55 -24.55
C ILE A 393 12.23 -1.74 -23.42
N ILE A 394 13.02 -1.19 -22.49
CA ILE A 394 12.48 -0.35 -21.40
C ILE A 394 11.79 0.90 -21.98
N VAL A 395 12.42 1.57 -22.95
CA VAL A 395 11.80 2.74 -23.61
C VAL A 395 10.53 2.38 -24.36
N ALA A 396 10.50 1.21 -25.02
CA ALA A 396 9.29 0.71 -25.70
C ALA A 396 8.17 0.41 -24.70
N LEU A 397 8.48 -0.21 -23.56
CA LEU A 397 7.51 -0.48 -22.49
C LEU A 397 6.96 0.81 -21.86
N ASP A 398 7.84 1.79 -21.57
CA ASP A 398 7.42 3.08 -21.02
C ASP A 398 6.50 3.84 -21.98
N GLY A 399 6.82 3.79 -23.28
CA GLY A 399 5.96 4.35 -24.32
C GLY A 399 4.64 3.62 -24.46
N PHE A 400 4.62 2.30 -24.32
CA PHE A 400 3.43 1.46 -24.47
C PHE A 400 2.48 1.60 -23.28
N LYS A 401 2.98 1.56 -22.05
CA LYS A 401 2.13 1.68 -20.84
C LYS A 401 1.49 3.06 -20.68
N GLY A 402 2.06 4.10 -21.27
CA GLY A 402 1.57 5.46 -21.12
C GLY A 402 1.58 5.93 -19.66
N ARG A 403 0.41 6.33 -19.14
CA ARG A 403 0.23 6.78 -17.76
C ARG A 403 0.08 5.65 -16.74
N ASN A 404 -0.08 4.41 -17.18
CA ASN A 404 -0.21 3.26 -16.31
C ASN A 404 1.11 2.99 -15.58
N GLY A 405 1.04 2.49 -14.33
CA GLY A 405 2.17 1.90 -13.63
C GLY A 405 2.46 0.49 -14.15
N TYR A 406 3.66 -0.02 -13.91
CA TYR A 406 3.91 -1.44 -14.04
C TYR A 406 3.07 -2.21 -13.03
N ARG A 407 2.57 -3.38 -13.43
CA ARG A 407 1.69 -4.21 -12.59
C ARG A 407 2.45 -5.28 -11.82
N ASP A 408 3.62 -5.66 -12.32
CA ASP A 408 4.47 -6.68 -11.73
C ASP A 408 5.94 -6.32 -11.83
N ASP A 409 6.78 -7.10 -11.14
CA ASP A 409 8.22 -7.04 -11.28
C ASP A 409 8.62 -7.33 -12.73
N ILE A 410 9.60 -6.62 -13.26
CA ILE A 410 10.13 -6.84 -14.60
C ILE A 410 11.58 -7.22 -14.50
N THR A 411 11.90 -8.44 -14.88
CA THR A 411 13.27 -8.93 -14.97
C THR A 411 13.60 -9.30 -16.41
N MET A 412 14.77 -8.86 -16.87
CA MET A 412 15.35 -9.24 -18.15
C MET A 412 16.78 -9.69 -17.92
N LEU A 413 17.16 -10.82 -18.49
CA LEU A 413 18.53 -11.32 -18.50
C LEU A 413 18.93 -11.70 -19.93
N THR A 414 19.96 -11.05 -20.46
CA THR A 414 20.54 -11.39 -21.76
C THR A 414 21.91 -12.03 -21.59
N CYS A 415 22.09 -13.18 -22.21
CA CYS A 415 23.41 -13.81 -22.36
C CYS A 415 23.77 -13.89 -23.85
N ARG A 416 24.89 -13.28 -24.23
CA ARG A 416 25.45 -13.41 -25.57
C ARG A 416 26.77 -14.13 -25.50
N VAL A 417 26.92 -15.15 -26.33
CA VAL A 417 28.18 -15.84 -26.58
C VAL A 417 28.59 -15.56 -28.00
N GLU A 418 29.81 -15.11 -28.19
CA GLU A 418 30.38 -14.78 -29.52
C GLU A 418 31.43 -15.83 -29.90
N LYS A 419 31.44 -16.18 -31.17
CA LYS A 419 32.44 -17.11 -31.70
C LYS A 419 33.81 -16.44 -31.70
N PHE A 420 34.79 -17.13 -31.16
CA PHE A 420 36.18 -16.76 -31.20
C PHE A 420 36.84 -17.27 -32.48
#